data_a2b24f64507db719b186f57fadcdbd17
#
_entry.id   a2b24f64507db719b186f57fadcdbd17
#
_cell.length_a   1.000
_cell.length_b   1.000
_cell.length_c   1.000
_cell.angle_alpha   90.00
_cell.angle_beta   90.00
_cell.angle_gamma   90.00
#
_symmetry.space_group_name_H-M   'P 1'
#
loop_
_entity.id
_entity.type
_entity.pdbx_description
1 polymer ?
#
loop_
_entity_poly.entity_id
_entity_poly.type
_entity_poly.pdbx_seq_one_letter_code
_entity_poly.pdbx_strand_id
1 'polypeptide(L)'
;MARSRETKIELTAYDDLFQTDESREEAKLSKIRDIPISEIDEFPDHPFKVLMDEDMEQLVESIKRNGVMTPATVRLKEDGRYELISGHRRKKACELAGLETLKCEVKELTRDEAIIVMVESNLQRSVILPSERAFAYKMRLEAMKRQAGRPSKIKTTR
;
A
#
# COMPACT_ATOMS: atom_id res chain seq x y z
N MET A 1 49.14 4.11 29.12
CA MET A 1 48.58 4.04 27.76
C MET A 1 47.05 4.12 27.85
N ALA A 2 46.49 5.28 27.62
CA ALA A 2 45.07 5.49 27.63
C ALA A 2 44.51 5.12 26.25
N ARG A 3 43.66 4.07 26.21
CA ARG A 3 42.88 3.76 25.02
C ARG A 3 41.73 4.75 24.93
N SER A 4 41.80 5.64 23.98
CA SER A 4 40.73 6.50 23.54
C SER A 4 39.54 5.62 23.11
N ARG A 5 38.42 5.68 23.85
CA ARG A 5 37.12 5.16 23.38
C ARG A 5 36.55 6.22 22.46
N GLU A 6 36.68 5.99 21.16
CA GLU A 6 35.89 6.70 20.18
C GLU A 6 34.39 6.34 20.38
N THR A 7 33.65 7.23 20.95
CA THR A 7 32.17 7.17 20.96
C THR A 7 31.72 7.45 19.54
N LYS A 8 31.34 6.39 18.83
CA LYS A 8 30.63 6.48 17.57
C LYS A 8 29.26 7.13 17.85
N ILE A 9 29.18 8.43 17.63
CA ILE A 9 27.90 9.13 17.65
C ILE A 9 27.15 8.69 16.40
N GLU A 10 26.09 7.93 16.57
CA GLU A 10 25.18 7.58 15.47
C GLU A 10 24.44 8.86 15.05
N LEU A 11 24.85 9.40 13.93
CA LEU A 11 24.28 10.60 13.29
C LEU A 11 22.99 10.31 12.53
N THR A 12 22.26 9.24 12.86
CA THR A 12 21.03 8.86 12.17
C THR A 12 19.87 9.82 12.34
N ALA A 13 19.92 10.68 13.37
CA ALA A 13 18.83 11.64 13.65
C ALA A 13 18.96 12.95 12.85
N TYR A 14 20.15 13.27 12.34
CA TYR A 14 20.38 14.51 11.58
C TYR A 14 20.03 14.37 10.09
N ASP A 15 20.16 13.17 9.52
CA ASP A 15 19.82 12.94 8.12
C ASP A 15 18.32 13.05 7.84
N ASP A 16 17.48 12.70 8.83
CA ASP A 16 16.01 12.83 8.70
C ASP A 16 15.51 14.29 8.72
N LEU A 17 16.27 15.20 9.33
CA LEU A 17 15.87 16.61 9.44
C LEU A 17 16.22 17.45 8.19
N PHE A 18 17.13 16.95 7.36
CA PHE A 18 17.62 17.64 6.16
C PHE A 18 17.28 16.93 4.85
N GLN A 19 16.35 15.97 4.88
CA GLN A 19 15.84 15.39 3.66
C GLN A 19 15.08 16.46 2.88
N THR A 20 15.60 16.79 1.72
CA THR A 20 14.92 17.64 0.75
C THR A 20 13.68 16.91 0.21
N ASP A 21 12.70 17.65 -0.30
CA ASP A 21 11.52 17.04 -0.90
C ASP A 21 11.90 16.10 -2.04
N GLU A 22 12.99 16.39 -2.77
CA GLU A 22 13.58 15.52 -3.80
C GLU A 22 14.05 14.17 -3.22
N SER A 23 14.75 14.18 -2.08
CA SER A 23 15.21 12.94 -1.45
C SER A 23 14.05 12.09 -0.88
N ARG A 24 12.95 12.74 -0.46
CA ARG A 24 11.72 12.06 -0.04
C ARG A 24 11.00 11.42 -1.23
N GLU A 25 11.01 12.08 -2.38
CA GLU A 25 10.43 11.54 -3.61
C GLU A 25 11.27 10.38 -4.14
N GLU A 26 12.59 10.48 -4.12
CA GLU A 26 13.49 9.37 -4.46
C GLU A 26 13.32 8.17 -3.52
N ALA A 27 13.15 8.40 -2.21
CA ALA A 27 12.89 7.35 -1.25
C ALA A 27 11.52 6.68 -1.48
N LYS A 28 10.53 7.42 -1.96
CA LYS A 28 9.23 6.86 -2.39
C LYS A 28 9.38 6.05 -3.68
N LEU A 29 10.14 6.54 -4.64
CA LEU A 29 10.42 5.84 -5.89
C LEU A 29 11.21 4.54 -5.66
N SER A 30 12.10 4.51 -4.68
CA SER A 30 12.86 3.30 -4.32
C SER A 30 11.99 2.17 -3.74
N LYS A 31 10.78 2.47 -3.28
CA LYS A 31 9.80 1.50 -2.78
C LYS A 31 8.91 0.91 -3.88
N ILE A 32 9.01 1.42 -5.09
CA ILE A 32 8.26 0.90 -6.25
C ILE A 32 9.03 -0.28 -6.82
N ARG A 33 8.34 -1.42 -6.93
CA ARG A 33 8.91 -2.68 -7.45
C ARG A 33 7.94 -3.36 -8.39
N ASP A 34 8.48 -4.12 -9.32
CA ASP A 34 7.70 -5.07 -10.10
C ASP A 34 7.58 -6.36 -9.29
N ILE A 35 6.35 -6.70 -8.89
CA ILE A 35 6.04 -7.85 -8.07
C ILE A 35 5.27 -8.87 -8.89
N PRO A 36 5.65 -10.17 -8.85
CA PRO A 36 4.86 -11.20 -9.51
C PRO A 36 3.42 -11.20 -9.04
N ILE A 37 2.47 -11.19 -9.96
CA ILE A 37 1.03 -11.15 -9.64
C ILE A 37 0.62 -12.35 -8.80
N SER A 38 1.28 -13.49 -8.99
CA SER A 38 1.07 -14.70 -8.18
C SER A 38 1.41 -14.56 -6.69
N GLU A 39 2.25 -13.59 -6.34
CA GLU A 39 2.64 -13.28 -4.95
C GLU A 39 1.74 -12.23 -4.29
N ILE A 40 0.82 -11.64 -5.04
CA ILE A 40 -0.09 -10.59 -4.57
C ILE A 40 -1.44 -11.21 -4.28
N ASP A 41 -1.80 -11.24 -3.01
CA ASP A 41 -3.11 -11.68 -2.55
C ASP A 41 -4.11 -10.52 -2.57
N GLU A 42 -5.36 -10.82 -2.83
CA GLU A 42 -6.44 -9.84 -2.71
C GLU A 42 -6.75 -9.57 -1.23
N PHE A 43 -7.16 -8.34 -0.95
CA PHE A 43 -7.55 -7.98 0.41
C PHE A 43 -8.83 -8.74 0.78
N PRO A 44 -8.88 -9.48 1.90
CA PRO A 44 -10.09 -10.17 2.35
C PRO A 44 -11.23 -9.17 2.55
N ASP A 45 -12.44 -9.56 2.15
CA ASP A 45 -13.65 -8.74 2.31
C ASP A 45 -13.57 -7.36 1.64
N HIS A 46 -12.82 -7.24 0.55
CA HIS A 46 -12.74 -6.01 -0.24
C HIS A 46 -14.15 -5.56 -0.67
N PRO A 47 -14.62 -4.37 -0.23
CA PRO A 47 -16.01 -3.97 -0.40
C PRO A 47 -16.36 -3.52 -1.82
N PHE A 48 -15.35 -3.23 -2.65
CA PHE A 48 -15.54 -2.66 -3.99
C PHE A 48 -15.35 -3.71 -5.06
N LYS A 49 -16.33 -3.87 -5.91
CA LYS A 49 -16.29 -4.85 -7.01
C LYS A 49 -15.46 -4.33 -8.18
N VAL A 50 -14.69 -5.22 -8.78
CA VAL A 50 -14.02 -4.98 -10.06
C VAL A 50 -14.98 -5.35 -11.17
N LEU A 51 -15.42 -4.35 -11.95
CA LEU A 51 -16.34 -4.53 -13.06
C LEU A 51 -15.56 -4.83 -14.34
N MET A 52 -16.08 -5.75 -15.13
CA MET A 52 -15.62 -6.08 -16.47
C MET A 52 -16.46 -5.30 -17.49
N ASP A 53 -16.13 -4.04 -17.67
CA ASP A 53 -16.81 -3.08 -18.54
C ASP A 53 -15.87 -2.55 -19.64
N GLU A 54 -16.37 -1.66 -20.48
CA GLU A 54 -15.58 -1.02 -21.54
C GLU A 54 -14.37 -0.27 -20.99
N ASP A 55 -14.50 0.35 -19.81
CA ASP A 55 -13.38 1.02 -19.13
C ASP A 55 -12.27 0.05 -18.77
N MET A 56 -12.61 -1.19 -18.42
CA MET A 56 -11.64 -2.24 -18.18
C MET A 56 -10.91 -2.63 -19.46
N GLU A 57 -11.62 -2.77 -20.58
CA GLU A 57 -11.02 -3.09 -21.87
C GLU A 57 -10.04 -2.00 -22.31
N GLN A 58 -10.42 -0.74 -22.16
CA GLN A 58 -9.54 0.40 -22.44
C GLN A 58 -8.30 0.40 -21.54
N LEU A 59 -8.46 0.07 -20.28
CA LEU A 59 -7.35 -0.04 -19.33
C LEU A 59 -6.39 -1.17 -19.74
N VAL A 60 -6.90 -2.32 -20.13
CA VAL A 60 -6.10 -3.45 -20.64
C VAL A 60 -5.29 -3.03 -21.86
N GLU A 61 -5.92 -2.37 -22.83
CA GLU A 61 -5.21 -1.88 -24.01
C GLU A 61 -4.15 -0.84 -23.69
N SER A 62 -4.44 0.07 -22.78
CA SER A 62 -3.48 1.08 -22.31
C SER A 62 -2.28 0.42 -21.64
N ILE A 63 -2.50 -0.60 -20.83
CA ILE A 63 -1.43 -1.36 -20.15
C ILE A 63 -0.59 -2.15 -21.17
N LYS A 64 -1.21 -2.72 -22.19
CA LYS A 64 -0.48 -3.39 -23.28
C LYS A 64 0.44 -2.45 -24.06
N ARG A 65 0.02 -1.19 -24.24
CA ARG A 65 0.79 -0.19 -25.00
C ARG A 65 1.88 0.49 -24.17
N ASN A 66 1.54 0.90 -22.94
CA ASN A 66 2.35 1.81 -22.14
C ASN A 66 2.83 1.18 -20.80
N GLY A 67 2.39 -0.01 -20.49
CA GLY A 67 2.59 -0.60 -19.17
C GLY A 67 1.74 0.07 -18.08
N VAL A 68 2.03 -0.24 -16.82
CA VAL A 68 1.36 0.36 -15.67
C VAL A 68 2.04 1.68 -15.32
N MET A 69 1.40 2.80 -15.61
CA MET A 69 1.96 4.12 -15.34
C MET A 69 1.86 4.52 -13.87
N THR A 70 0.74 4.21 -13.23
CA THR A 70 0.54 4.46 -11.80
C THR A 70 0.65 3.17 -11.03
N PRO A 71 1.60 3.04 -10.07
CA PRO A 71 1.77 1.81 -9.33
C PRO A 71 0.56 1.49 -8.44
N ALA A 72 0.28 0.21 -8.27
CA ALA A 72 -0.65 -0.26 -7.26
C ALA A 72 -0.01 -0.16 -5.87
N THR A 73 -0.83 -0.13 -4.82
CA THR A 73 -0.34 -0.10 -3.44
C THR A 73 -0.55 -1.46 -2.79
N VAL A 74 0.52 -2.01 -2.24
CA VAL A 74 0.52 -3.29 -1.53
C VAL A 74 1.18 -3.13 -0.17
N ARG A 75 0.85 -4.02 0.76
CA ARG A 75 1.59 -4.19 2.01
C ARG A 75 2.26 -5.55 2.05
N LEU A 76 3.40 -5.64 2.70
CA LEU A 76 4.05 -6.91 2.99
C LEU A 76 3.34 -7.57 4.17
N LYS A 77 2.89 -8.81 3.97
CA LYS A 77 2.32 -9.63 5.04
C LYS A 77 3.42 -10.36 5.83
N GLU A 78 3.04 -10.87 7.00
CA GLU A 78 3.94 -11.62 7.88
C GLU A 78 4.48 -12.91 7.25
N ASP A 79 3.74 -13.51 6.32
CA ASP A 79 4.13 -14.71 5.57
C ASP A 79 5.08 -14.45 4.39
N GLY A 80 5.48 -13.21 4.16
CA GLY A 80 6.34 -12.78 3.06
C GLY A 80 5.60 -12.53 1.73
N ARG A 81 4.29 -12.76 1.67
CA ARG A 81 3.44 -12.42 0.52
C ARG A 81 2.95 -10.98 0.62
N TYR A 82 2.47 -10.46 -0.49
CA TYR A 82 1.92 -9.10 -0.57
C TYR A 82 0.40 -9.15 -0.56
N GLU A 83 -0.22 -8.12 0.02
CA GLU A 83 -1.66 -7.92 0.03
C GLU A 83 -2.00 -6.61 -0.65
N LEU A 84 -2.89 -6.68 -1.64
CA LEU A 84 -3.26 -5.53 -2.46
C LEU A 84 -4.21 -4.61 -1.68
N ILE A 85 -3.80 -3.36 -1.52
CA ILE A 85 -4.59 -2.33 -0.83
C ILE A 85 -5.36 -1.48 -1.85
N SER A 86 -4.68 -1.06 -2.90
CA SER A 86 -5.25 -0.21 -3.96
C SER A 86 -4.73 -0.63 -5.32
N GLY A 87 -5.56 -0.50 -6.34
CA GLY A 87 -5.22 -0.86 -7.71
C GLY A 87 -5.74 -2.23 -8.16
N HIS A 88 -6.84 -2.70 -7.58
CA HIS A 88 -7.49 -3.97 -7.95
C HIS A 88 -7.84 -4.05 -9.44
N ARG A 89 -8.30 -2.96 -10.04
CA ARG A 89 -8.57 -2.87 -11.48
C ARG A 89 -7.29 -3.03 -12.31
N ARG A 90 -6.19 -2.41 -11.89
CA ARG A 90 -4.89 -2.53 -12.56
C ARG A 90 -4.34 -3.94 -12.48
N LYS A 91 -4.43 -4.59 -11.32
CA LYS A 91 -4.06 -6.00 -11.18
C LYS A 91 -4.84 -6.87 -12.15
N LYS A 92 -6.17 -6.73 -12.20
CA LYS A 92 -7.02 -7.48 -13.12
C LYS A 92 -6.70 -7.20 -14.59
N ALA A 93 -6.48 -5.94 -14.93
CA ALA A 93 -6.10 -5.55 -16.27
C ALA A 93 -4.73 -6.12 -16.69
N CYS A 94 -3.77 -6.19 -15.78
CA CYS A 94 -2.48 -6.84 -16.03
C CYS A 94 -2.63 -8.34 -16.28
N GLU A 95 -3.46 -9.02 -15.50
CA GLU A 95 -3.78 -10.45 -15.71
C GLU A 95 -4.39 -10.68 -17.10
N LEU A 96 -5.36 -9.84 -17.49
CA LEU A 96 -6.00 -9.92 -18.81
C LEU A 96 -5.06 -9.53 -19.96
N ALA A 97 -4.10 -8.65 -19.71
CA ALA A 97 -3.07 -8.28 -20.66
C ALA A 97 -1.97 -9.35 -20.83
N GLY A 98 -1.96 -10.38 -19.98
CA GLY A 98 -0.97 -11.45 -20.00
C GLY A 98 0.37 -11.07 -19.35
N LEU A 99 0.39 -10.06 -18.51
CA LEU A 99 1.59 -9.66 -17.75
C LEU A 99 1.76 -10.54 -16.51
N GLU A 100 3.00 -10.90 -16.21
CA GLU A 100 3.34 -11.72 -15.04
C GLU A 100 3.60 -10.89 -13.79
N THR A 101 3.95 -9.62 -13.96
CA THR A 101 4.30 -8.71 -12.87
C THR A 101 3.40 -7.47 -12.87
N LEU A 102 3.23 -6.90 -11.68
CA LEU A 102 2.53 -5.64 -11.46
C LEU A 102 3.48 -4.66 -10.77
N LYS A 103 3.57 -3.45 -11.30
CA LYS A 103 4.30 -2.37 -10.65
C LYS A 103 3.56 -1.93 -9.39
N CYS A 104 4.20 -2.08 -8.24
CA CYS A 104 3.61 -1.82 -6.93
C CYS A 104 4.49 -0.92 -6.07
N GLU A 105 3.84 -0.05 -5.30
CA GLU A 105 4.43 0.65 -4.17
C GLU A 105 4.22 -0.19 -2.91
N VAL A 106 5.31 -0.61 -2.27
CA VAL A 106 5.24 -1.40 -1.03
C VAL A 106 5.20 -0.47 0.17
N LYS A 107 4.15 -0.59 0.98
CA LYS A 107 3.99 0.16 2.23
C LYS A 107 4.05 -0.75 3.44
N GLU A 108 4.68 -0.29 4.49
CA GLU A 108 4.70 -0.94 5.80
C GLU A 108 3.47 -0.50 6.60
N LEU A 109 2.42 -1.28 6.52
CA LEU A 109 1.15 -1.01 7.18
C LEU A 109 0.68 -2.24 7.96
N THR A 110 0.07 -2.01 9.11
CA THR A 110 -0.71 -3.03 9.78
C THR A 110 -1.99 -3.32 8.99
N ARG A 111 -2.66 -4.43 9.30
CA ARG A 111 -3.92 -4.77 8.64
C ARG A 111 -4.98 -3.68 8.80
N ASP A 112 -5.11 -3.10 10.00
CA ASP A 112 -6.08 -2.06 10.28
C ASP A 112 -5.76 -0.74 9.56
N GLU A 113 -4.49 -0.36 9.50
CA GLU A 113 -4.04 0.79 8.71
C GLU A 113 -4.30 0.57 7.22
N ALA A 114 -4.08 -0.63 6.73
CA ALA A 114 -4.35 -0.99 5.34
C ALA A 114 -5.85 -0.90 5.00
N ILE A 115 -6.74 -1.32 5.90
CA ILE A 115 -8.19 -1.17 5.74
C ILE A 115 -8.58 0.30 5.60
N ILE A 116 -8.05 1.16 6.46
CA ILE A 116 -8.33 2.59 6.43
C ILE A 116 -7.87 3.20 5.11
N VAL A 117 -6.65 2.93 4.69
CA VAL A 117 -6.10 3.42 3.41
C VAL A 117 -6.91 2.91 2.22
N MET A 118 -7.28 1.63 2.22
CA MET A 118 -8.09 1.02 1.16
C MET A 118 -9.45 1.72 1.03
N VAL A 119 -10.14 1.91 2.13
CA VAL A 119 -11.46 2.57 2.13
C VAL A 119 -11.33 4.02 1.68
N GLU A 120 -10.38 4.78 2.22
CA GLU A 120 -10.19 6.19 1.87
C GLU A 120 -9.82 6.38 0.40
N SER A 121 -8.95 5.54 -0.16
CA SER A 121 -8.57 5.60 -1.57
C SER A 121 -9.72 5.30 -2.54
N ASN A 122 -10.69 4.50 -2.12
CA ASN A 122 -11.83 4.10 -2.96
C ASN A 122 -13.06 5.01 -2.78
N LEU A 123 -13.23 5.68 -1.62
CA LEU A 123 -14.35 6.60 -1.39
C LEU A 123 -14.32 7.83 -2.30
N GLN A 124 -13.20 8.13 -2.91
CA GLN A 124 -13.05 9.22 -3.88
C GLN A 124 -13.56 8.86 -5.28
N ARG A 125 -13.97 7.61 -5.50
CA ARG A 125 -14.53 7.19 -6.79
C ARG A 125 -15.90 7.82 -7.02
N SER A 126 -16.15 8.24 -8.25
CA SER A 126 -17.42 8.89 -8.62
C SER A 126 -18.63 7.97 -8.57
N VAL A 127 -18.42 6.68 -8.77
CA VAL A 127 -19.50 5.67 -8.78
C VAL A 127 -19.21 4.59 -7.74
N ILE A 128 -19.96 4.65 -6.63
CA ILE A 128 -19.91 3.64 -5.57
C ILE A 128 -21.38 3.30 -5.23
N LEU A 129 -21.72 2.01 -5.23
CA LEU A 129 -23.03 1.57 -4.81
C LEU A 129 -23.28 1.90 -3.32
N PRO A 130 -24.49 2.28 -2.92
CA PRO A 130 -24.81 2.57 -1.51
C PRO A 130 -24.45 1.43 -0.55
N SER A 131 -24.65 0.17 -0.97
CA SER A 131 -24.28 -1.02 -0.19
C SER A 131 -22.76 -1.16 -0.02
N GLU A 132 -22.00 -0.91 -1.06
CA GLU A 132 -20.53 -0.92 -1.01
C GLU A 132 -20.00 0.18 -0.09
N ARG A 133 -20.58 1.37 -0.18
CA ARG A 133 -20.25 2.51 0.68
C ARG A 133 -20.54 2.22 2.14
N ALA A 134 -21.71 1.67 2.46
CA ALA A 134 -22.08 1.31 3.82
C ALA A 134 -21.13 0.26 4.42
N PHE A 135 -20.80 -0.76 3.65
CA PHE A 135 -19.86 -1.80 4.07
C PHE A 135 -18.44 -1.25 4.28
N ALA A 136 -17.98 -0.38 3.38
CA ALA A 136 -16.68 0.27 3.48
C ALA A 136 -16.57 1.14 4.75
N TYR A 137 -17.59 1.94 5.05
CA TYR A 137 -17.61 2.73 6.29
C TYR A 137 -17.62 1.87 7.54
N LYS A 138 -18.35 0.76 7.53
CA LYS A 138 -18.34 -0.21 8.64
C LYS A 138 -16.95 -0.77 8.86
N MET A 139 -16.29 -1.25 7.82
CA MET A 139 -14.92 -1.78 7.90
C MET A 139 -13.95 -0.74 8.45
N ARG A 140 -14.03 0.49 7.96
CA ARG A 140 -13.18 1.60 8.42
C ARG A 140 -13.41 1.90 9.90
N LEU A 141 -14.66 1.98 10.32
CA LEU A 141 -15.01 2.26 11.72
C LEU A 141 -14.50 1.16 12.66
N GLU A 142 -14.65 -0.10 12.27
CA GLU A 142 -14.16 -1.24 13.06
C GLU A 142 -12.62 -1.23 13.14
N ALA A 143 -11.92 -0.92 12.06
CA ALA A 143 -10.47 -0.79 12.05
C ALA A 143 -9.99 0.35 12.97
N MET A 144 -10.65 1.50 12.91
CA MET A 144 -10.33 2.63 13.79
C MET A 144 -10.58 2.31 15.27
N LYS A 145 -11.66 1.60 15.58
CA LYS A 145 -11.94 1.15 16.96
C LYS A 145 -10.87 0.19 17.48
N ARG A 146 -10.41 -0.75 16.66
CA ARG A 146 -9.32 -1.67 17.04
C ARG A 146 -8.01 -0.94 17.29
N GLN A 147 -7.70 0.09 16.50
CA GLN A 147 -6.52 0.93 16.72
C GLN A 147 -6.63 1.73 18.02
N ALA A 148 -7.78 2.36 18.28
CA ALA A 148 -8.02 3.15 19.50
C ALA A 148 -8.00 2.30 20.77
N GLY A 149 -8.47 1.05 20.70
CA GLY A 149 -8.47 0.09 21.81
C GLY A 149 -7.13 -0.62 22.05
N ARG A 150 -6.12 -0.39 21.21
CA ARG A 150 -4.80 -0.99 21.36
C ARG A 150 -4.01 -0.19 22.41
N PRO A 151 -3.69 -0.76 23.59
CA PRO A 151 -2.87 -0.05 24.56
C PRO A 151 -1.53 0.31 23.89
N SER A 152 -1.19 1.59 23.91
CA SER A 152 0.14 2.02 23.52
C SER A 152 1.14 1.25 24.36
N LYS A 153 2.06 0.53 23.70
CA LYS A 153 3.20 -0.07 24.39
C LYS A 153 4.00 1.08 24.97
N ILE A 154 3.71 1.44 26.22
CA ILE A 154 4.59 2.32 26.98
C ILE A 154 5.89 1.54 27.07
N LYS A 155 6.90 1.99 26.35
CA LYS A 155 8.27 1.55 26.56
C LYS A 155 8.65 2.02 27.97
N THR A 156 8.40 1.17 28.96
CA THR A 156 8.96 1.38 30.28
C THR A 156 10.46 1.16 30.14
N THR A 157 11.17 2.25 29.93
CA THR A 157 12.63 2.26 30.07
C THR A 157 12.90 2.14 31.57
N ARG A 158 13.35 1.00 32.00
CA ARG A 158 14.00 0.85 33.30
C ARG A 158 15.47 1.23 33.18
#